data_3a59ab90e2c8f885cd8bcb5f6405d5bd
#
_entry.id   3a59ab90e2c8f885cd8bcb5f6405d5bd
#
_cell.length_a   1.000
_cell.length_b   1.000
_cell.length_c   1.000
_cell.angle_alpha   90.00
_cell.angle_beta   90.00
_cell.angle_gamma   90.00
#
_symmetry.space_group_name_H-M   'P 1'
#
loop_
_entity.id
_entity.type
_entity.pdbx_description
1 polymer ?
#
loop_
_entity_poly.entity_id
_entity_poly.type
_entity_poly.pdbx_seq_one_letter_code
_entity_poly.pdbx_strand_id
1 'polypeptide(L)'
;MHTWQNAHLFVGVRNVNEDFFTSNETLLFTNSSCGIFPTIAASYPIANYPFSGLTLYFDVTRGPWTFKNSLYNGTGYNGWKGNDNPFLVRPKRDGVFNISQLEYSAHNARYFAGLTVHTRQHLTCEQEPFGAKDGAVNELSRADKRFSGTVNRSSDAEKGSSASEDDDEEVVSTDKTTDKTTFAWWLYGEQPVWTAGDRSVVCMAQYSENTSRKNECYRYAEMGCAYRDSLNECGLSGQYARFQEGNEWSVELTWRRQLSETVAVQPSFQYVNNANGQFTVLSARLCLSF
;
A
#
# COMPACT_ATOMS: atom_id res chain seq x y z
N MET A 1 17.97 9.13 16.08
CA MET A 1 17.32 8.03 16.81
C MET A 1 17.86 8.00 18.21
N HIS A 2 17.03 7.93 19.21
CA HIS A 2 17.41 7.75 20.61
C HIS A 2 16.80 6.46 21.12
N THR A 3 17.58 5.62 21.80
CA THR A 3 17.20 4.28 22.23
C THR A 3 17.45 4.14 23.72
N TRP A 4 16.41 3.75 24.47
CA TRP A 4 16.50 3.29 25.84
C TRP A 4 16.35 1.75 25.86
N GLN A 5 16.53 1.14 26.99
CA GLN A 5 16.49 -0.33 27.09
C GLN A 5 15.20 -0.97 26.54
N ASN A 6 14.06 -0.29 26.67
CA ASN A 6 12.73 -0.78 26.29
C ASN A 6 11.93 0.24 25.46
N ALA A 7 12.55 1.29 24.95
CA ALA A 7 11.85 2.34 24.21
C ALA A 7 12.76 2.95 23.14
N HIS A 8 12.19 3.29 22.00
CA HIS A 8 12.89 3.98 20.92
C HIS A 8 12.13 5.25 20.55
N LEU A 9 12.88 6.29 20.24
CA LEU A 9 12.39 7.55 19.70
C LEU A 9 13.12 7.84 18.39
N PHE A 10 12.39 8.12 17.34
CA PHE A 10 12.95 8.48 16.04
C PHE A 10 12.28 9.74 15.49
N VAL A 11 13.10 10.67 15.00
CA VAL A 11 12.66 11.83 14.22
C VAL A 11 13.42 11.80 12.90
N GLY A 12 12.73 11.83 11.78
CA GLY A 12 13.34 11.77 10.47
C GLY A 12 12.33 11.45 9.37
N VAL A 13 12.82 11.11 8.19
CA VAL A 13 11.98 10.73 7.03
C VAL A 13 11.83 9.23 6.97
N ARG A 14 10.58 8.76 6.92
CA ARG A 14 10.23 7.34 6.94
C ARG A 14 8.87 7.11 6.28
N ASN A 15 8.59 5.90 5.82
CA ASN A 15 7.24 5.50 5.42
C ASN A 15 6.54 4.72 6.55
N VAL A 16 5.21 4.67 6.48
CA VAL A 16 4.38 4.02 7.51
C VAL A 16 4.60 2.51 7.55
N ASN A 17 4.90 1.88 6.41
CA ASN A 17 5.06 0.43 6.31
C ASN A 17 6.29 -0.12 7.01
N GLU A 18 7.26 0.72 7.37
CA GLU A 18 8.44 0.27 8.09
C GLU A 18 8.13 -0.19 9.52
N ASP A 19 7.10 0.41 10.13
CA ASP A 19 6.80 0.20 11.54
C ASP A 19 5.47 -0.49 11.81
N PHE A 20 4.51 -0.40 10.85
CA PHE A 20 3.12 -0.80 11.03
C PHE A 20 2.68 -1.81 9.98
N PHE A 21 1.63 -2.58 10.27
CA PHE A 21 0.89 -3.49 9.38
C PHE A 21 1.61 -4.79 8.98
N THR A 22 2.92 -4.80 8.86
CA THR A 22 3.67 -5.91 8.29
C THR A 22 3.92 -7.03 9.29
N SER A 23 3.81 -8.26 8.81
CA SER A 23 4.25 -9.48 9.50
C SER A 23 4.96 -10.41 8.49
N ASN A 24 5.62 -11.44 8.99
CA ASN A 24 6.24 -12.45 8.11
C ASN A 24 5.19 -13.18 7.25
N GLU A 25 3.97 -13.33 7.77
CA GLU A 25 2.89 -13.99 7.05
C GLU A 25 2.39 -13.11 5.90
N THR A 26 2.15 -11.82 6.17
CA THR A 26 1.66 -10.89 5.14
C THR A 26 2.70 -10.61 4.05
N LEU A 27 4.00 -10.65 4.39
CA LEU A 27 5.09 -10.44 3.43
C LEU A 27 5.28 -11.59 2.44
N LEU A 28 4.75 -12.78 2.74
CA LEU A 28 4.78 -13.91 1.81
C LEU A 28 3.90 -13.64 0.59
N PHE A 29 2.77 -12.96 0.75
CA PHE A 29 1.85 -12.69 -0.34
C PHE A 29 2.34 -11.56 -1.26
N THR A 30 1.92 -11.62 -2.52
CA THR A 30 2.31 -10.66 -3.55
C THR A 30 1.27 -9.57 -3.75
N ASN A 31 0.04 -9.78 -3.28
CA ASN A 31 -0.99 -8.77 -3.28
C ASN A 31 -0.63 -7.64 -2.29
N SER A 32 -0.65 -6.40 -2.77
CA SER A 32 -0.27 -5.23 -1.97
C SER A 32 -1.18 -4.98 -0.76
N SER A 33 -2.42 -5.44 -0.82
CA SER A 33 -3.38 -5.33 0.29
C SER A 33 -2.99 -6.14 1.52
N CYS A 34 -2.12 -7.16 1.36
CA CYS A 34 -1.56 -7.89 2.49
C CYS A 34 -0.55 -7.06 3.30
N GLY A 35 0.14 -6.10 2.67
CA GLY A 35 1.18 -5.28 3.29
C GLY A 35 0.68 -4.04 4.01
N ILE A 36 -0.42 -3.45 3.54
CA ILE A 36 -1.11 -2.31 4.16
C ILE A 36 -2.59 -2.38 3.86
N PHE A 37 -3.42 -2.14 4.85
CA PHE A 37 -4.86 -2.18 4.69
C PHE A 37 -5.36 -1.18 3.65
N PRO A 38 -6.14 -1.61 2.65
CA PRO A 38 -6.73 -0.72 1.65
C PRO A 38 -7.59 0.40 2.27
N THR A 39 -8.21 0.14 3.41
CA THR A 39 -8.97 1.15 4.18
C THR A 39 -8.13 2.34 4.63
N ILE A 40 -6.82 2.19 4.62
CA ILE A 40 -5.84 3.23 4.98
C ILE A 40 -5.12 3.71 3.73
N ALA A 41 -4.51 2.79 2.97
CA ALA A 41 -3.69 3.14 1.82
C ALA A 41 -4.46 3.83 0.69
N ALA A 42 -5.69 3.37 0.39
CA ALA A 42 -6.53 3.97 -0.63
C ALA A 42 -7.33 5.18 -0.13
N SER A 43 -7.39 5.39 1.19
CA SER A 43 -8.26 6.41 1.80
C SER A 43 -7.52 7.65 2.26
N TYR A 44 -6.20 7.59 2.37
CA TYR A 44 -5.37 8.70 2.87
C TYR A 44 -4.12 8.89 2.01
N PRO A 45 -3.75 10.14 1.67
CA PRO A 45 -2.53 10.47 0.91
C PRO A 45 -1.30 10.46 1.81
N ILE A 46 -1.11 9.40 2.58
CA ILE A 46 -0.07 9.29 3.61
C ILE A 46 1.28 8.88 3.04
N ALA A 47 2.30 8.94 3.89
CA ALA A 47 3.65 8.46 3.61
C ALA A 47 3.70 6.91 3.57
N ASN A 48 3.04 6.34 2.56
CA ASN A 48 2.98 4.91 2.26
C ASN A 48 3.96 4.58 1.12
N TYR A 49 4.63 3.43 1.18
CA TYR A 49 5.58 3.02 0.15
C TYR A 49 4.99 3.17 -1.28
N PRO A 50 5.71 3.77 -2.23
CA PRO A 50 7.13 4.21 -2.17
C PRO A 50 7.35 5.61 -1.57
N PHE A 51 6.31 6.27 -1.07
CA PHE A 51 6.41 7.61 -0.52
C PHE A 51 6.87 7.60 0.93
N SER A 52 7.48 8.70 1.35
CA SER A 52 7.94 8.90 2.72
C SER A 52 7.59 10.31 3.19
N GLY A 53 7.75 10.58 4.48
CA GLY A 53 7.49 11.89 5.05
C GLY A 53 8.20 12.06 6.38
N LEU A 54 8.32 13.33 6.81
CA LEU A 54 8.82 13.63 8.13
C LEU A 54 7.90 13.03 9.18
N THR A 55 8.48 12.27 10.10
CA THR A 55 7.76 11.61 11.18
C THR A 55 8.43 11.81 12.52
N LEU A 56 7.59 11.81 13.55
CA LEU A 56 7.95 11.57 14.93
C LEU A 56 7.40 10.21 15.33
N TYR A 57 8.26 9.23 15.54
CA TYR A 57 7.92 7.87 15.92
C TYR A 57 8.44 7.53 17.31
N PHE A 58 7.66 6.82 18.09
CA PHE A 58 8.14 6.17 19.29
C PHE A 58 7.51 4.78 19.48
N ASP A 59 8.23 3.91 20.13
CA ASP A 59 7.72 2.63 20.62
C ASP A 59 8.19 2.36 22.06
N VAL A 60 7.40 1.53 22.76
CA VAL A 60 7.72 1.05 24.10
C VAL A 60 7.33 -0.42 24.19
N THR A 61 8.29 -1.26 24.61
CA THR A 61 8.09 -2.70 24.80
C THR A 61 8.14 -3.07 26.27
N ARG A 62 7.13 -3.82 26.74
CA ARG A 62 7.09 -4.34 28.11
C ARG A 62 6.58 -5.79 28.11
N GLY A 63 7.50 -6.72 28.34
CA GLY A 63 7.19 -8.15 28.24
C GLY A 63 6.73 -8.50 26.82
N PRO A 64 5.58 -9.17 26.64
CA PRO A 64 5.07 -9.53 25.33
C PRO A 64 4.36 -8.38 24.59
N TRP A 65 4.23 -7.21 25.21
CA TRP A 65 3.49 -6.07 24.67
C TRP A 65 4.42 -5.02 24.09
N THR A 66 4.09 -4.52 22.90
CA THR A 66 4.74 -3.36 22.28
C THR A 66 3.67 -2.36 21.87
N PHE A 67 3.80 -1.13 22.33
CA PHE A 67 3.01 0.00 21.84
C PHE A 67 3.86 0.83 20.89
N LYS A 68 3.30 1.17 19.73
CA LYS A 68 3.92 1.99 18.69
C LYS A 68 3.02 3.18 18.39
N ASN A 69 3.62 4.34 18.18
CA ASN A 69 2.91 5.52 17.72
C ASN A 69 3.77 6.33 16.77
N SER A 70 3.14 6.89 15.76
CA SER A 70 3.81 7.79 14.81
C SER A 70 2.93 8.95 14.41
N LEU A 71 3.55 10.09 14.21
CA LEU A 71 2.93 11.33 13.77
C LEU A 71 3.59 11.79 12.48
N TYR A 72 2.80 12.02 11.42
CA TYR A 72 3.22 12.46 10.11
C TYR A 72 2.52 13.75 9.70
N ASN A 73 3.11 14.48 8.75
CA ASN A 73 2.31 15.40 7.93
C ASN A 73 1.18 14.62 7.26
N GLY A 74 0.01 15.20 7.13
CA GLY A 74 -1.17 14.50 6.60
C GLY A 74 -1.06 14.05 5.14
N THR A 75 -0.06 14.58 4.41
CA THR A 75 0.26 14.18 3.03
C THR A 75 1.69 13.71 2.98
N GLY A 76 1.95 12.55 2.37
CA GLY A 76 3.28 12.02 2.13
C GLY A 76 4.04 12.80 1.07
N TYR A 77 5.36 12.66 1.06
CA TYR A 77 6.20 13.16 -0.02
C TYR A 77 5.85 12.48 -1.35
N ASN A 78 5.61 13.29 -2.37
CA ASN A 78 5.31 12.85 -3.72
C ASN A 78 5.87 13.88 -4.72
N GLY A 79 7.08 13.65 -5.21
CA GLY A 79 7.77 14.56 -6.13
C GLY A 79 7.05 14.83 -7.45
N TRP A 80 6.00 14.04 -7.78
CA TRP A 80 5.27 14.20 -9.04
C TRP A 80 4.06 15.14 -8.93
N LYS A 81 3.61 15.45 -7.70
CA LYS A 81 2.42 16.27 -7.46
C LYS A 81 2.74 17.56 -6.68
N GLY A 82 3.94 18.11 -6.85
CA GLY A 82 4.34 19.35 -6.19
C GLY A 82 4.56 19.23 -4.68
N ASN A 83 4.72 18.02 -4.14
CA ASN A 83 5.17 17.75 -2.79
C ASN A 83 6.55 17.09 -2.82
N ASP A 84 7.53 17.83 -3.25
CA ASP A 84 8.91 17.41 -3.53
C ASP A 84 9.86 17.50 -2.32
N ASN A 85 9.35 17.96 -1.18
CA ASN A 85 10.13 18.10 0.03
C ASN A 85 9.61 17.18 1.16
N PRO A 86 10.32 16.08 1.51
CA PRO A 86 9.90 15.14 2.55
C PRO A 86 9.90 15.75 3.97
N PHE A 87 10.57 16.90 4.16
CA PHE A 87 10.62 17.62 5.44
C PHE A 87 9.49 18.64 5.58
N LEU A 88 8.63 18.77 4.59
CA LEU A 88 7.56 19.75 4.59
C LEU A 88 6.48 19.39 5.61
N VAL A 89 6.14 20.35 6.48
CA VAL A 89 5.09 20.22 7.49
C VAL A 89 4.09 21.36 7.31
N ARG A 90 2.89 21.02 6.84
CA ARG A 90 1.82 21.97 6.54
C ARG A 90 0.48 21.53 7.15
N PRO A 91 0.34 21.49 8.49
CA PRO A 91 -0.84 20.94 9.15
C PRO A 91 -2.14 21.67 8.80
N LYS A 92 -2.07 22.96 8.46
CA LYS A 92 -3.25 23.73 8.03
C LYS A 92 -3.72 23.37 6.63
N ARG A 93 -2.84 22.92 5.73
CA ARG A 93 -3.16 22.51 4.37
C ARG A 93 -3.36 21.00 4.27
N ASP A 94 -2.38 20.24 4.72
CA ASP A 94 -2.29 18.80 4.52
C ASP A 94 -2.97 18.01 5.65
N GLY A 95 -3.22 18.66 6.79
CA GLY A 95 -3.66 17.99 8.01
C GLY A 95 -2.50 17.31 8.75
N VAL A 96 -2.87 16.48 9.71
CA VAL A 96 -1.96 15.65 10.51
C VAL A 96 -2.47 14.22 10.47
N PHE A 97 -1.59 13.27 10.25
CA PHE A 97 -1.86 11.84 10.31
C PHE A 97 -1.17 11.24 11.53
N ASN A 98 -1.96 10.66 12.42
CA ASN A 98 -1.47 9.90 13.56
C ASN A 98 -1.84 8.44 13.42
N ILE A 99 -0.91 7.56 13.76
CA ILE A 99 -1.09 6.13 13.76
C ILE A 99 -0.58 5.52 15.06
N SER A 100 -1.38 4.66 15.67
CA SER A 100 -1.06 3.94 16.91
C SER A 100 -1.35 2.46 16.75
N GLN A 101 -0.49 1.61 17.28
CA GLN A 101 -0.66 0.16 17.29
C GLN A 101 -0.23 -0.42 18.62
N LEU A 102 -1.06 -1.29 19.17
CA LEU A 102 -0.71 -2.15 20.30
C LEU A 102 -0.51 -3.56 19.76
N GLU A 103 0.61 -4.16 20.10
CA GLU A 103 1.03 -5.48 19.64
C GLU A 103 1.28 -6.40 20.84
N TYR A 104 0.85 -7.63 20.71
CA TYR A 104 1.14 -8.72 21.63
C TYR A 104 1.84 -9.85 20.88
N SER A 105 3.03 -10.26 21.34
CA SER A 105 3.84 -11.32 20.73
C SER A 105 4.24 -12.32 21.79
N ALA A 106 3.77 -13.57 21.67
CA ALA A 106 4.12 -14.67 22.56
C ALA A 106 3.95 -16.03 21.86
N HIS A 107 4.80 -16.99 22.17
CA HIS A 107 4.71 -18.37 21.67
C HIS A 107 4.64 -18.48 20.13
N ASN A 108 5.40 -17.65 19.44
CA ASN A 108 5.37 -17.50 17.97
C ASN A 108 4.03 -17.03 17.38
N ALA A 109 3.08 -16.65 18.22
CA ALA A 109 1.85 -15.95 17.82
C ALA A 109 2.04 -14.45 17.94
N ARG A 110 1.39 -13.70 17.06
CA ARG A 110 1.42 -12.25 17.06
C ARG A 110 0.04 -11.68 16.79
N TYR A 111 -0.37 -10.75 17.60
CA TYR A 111 -1.65 -10.06 17.47
C TYR A 111 -1.42 -8.57 17.57
N PHE A 112 -2.07 -7.79 16.75
CA PHE A 112 -2.05 -6.36 16.92
C PHE A 112 -3.39 -5.71 16.56
N ALA A 113 -3.64 -4.60 17.24
CA ALA A 113 -4.77 -3.71 16.99
C ALA A 113 -4.25 -2.29 16.84
N GLY A 114 -4.83 -1.53 15.94
CA GLY A 114 -4.41 -0.16 15.75
C GLY A 114 -5.53 0.77 15.34
N LEU A 115 -5.20 2.05 15.39
CA LEU A 115 -6.07 3.17 15.06
C LEU A 115 -5.26 4.23 14.32
N THR A 116 -5.86 4.79 13.26
CA THR A 116 -5.38 6.01 12.63
C THR A 116 -6.36 7.14 12.79
N VAL A 117 -5.84 8.35 12.88
CA VAL A 117 -6.57 9.60 12.86
C VAL A 117 -5.97 10.50 11.80
N HIS A 118 -6.78 10.96 10.86
CA HIS A 118 -6.41 12.00 9.91
C HIS A 118 -7.28 13.23 10.16
N THR A 119 -6.66 14.40 10.40
CA THR A 119 -7.38 15.61 10.76
C THR A 119 -8.10 16.28 9.60
N ARG A 120 -7.84 15.83 8.35
CA ARG A 120 -8.52 16.27 7.15
C ARG A 120 -8.99 15.08 6.34
N GLN A 121 -10.19 15.17 5.78
CA GLN A 121 -10.67 14.20 4.81
C GLN A 121 -10.28 14.68 3.42
N HIS A 122 -9.46 13.89 2.74
CA HIS A 122 -9.20 14.04 1.32
C HIS A 122 -10.33 13.31 0.59
N LEU A 123 -11.19 14.06 -0.09
CA LEU A 123 -12.17 13.49 -0.99
C LEU A 123 -11.41 13.22 -2.29
N THR A 124 -11.24 11.98 -2.62
CA THR A 124 -10.64 11.56 -3.89
C THR A 124 -11.59 11.96 -5.01
N CYS A 125 -11.35 13.12 -5.61
CA CYS A 125 -11.81 13.36 -6.96
C CYS A 125 -10.69 12.83 -7.84
N GLU A 126 -10.88 11.67 -8.45
CA GLU A 126 -9.97 11.09 -9.43
C GLU A 126 -8.52 10.87 -8.94
N GLN A 127 -8.31 9.99 -7.96
CA GLN A 127 -7.04 9.28 -7.96
C GLN A 127 -7.08 8.33 -9.15
N GLU A 128 -6.33 8.69 -10.20
CA GLU A 128 -5.97 7.72 -11.22
C GLU A 128 -5.37 6.51 -10.52
N PRO A 129 -5.81 5.28 -10.86
CA PRO A 129 -5.33 4.10 -10.19
C PRO A 129 -3.81 4.10 -10.22
N PHE A 130 -3.20 3.88 -9.07
CA PHE A 130 -1.76 3.85 -8.88
C PHE A 130 -1.16 2.89 -9.91
N GLY A 131 -0.51 3.42 -10.95
CA GLY A 131 0.10 2.66 -12.03
C GLY A 131 -0.63 2.65 -13.39
N ALA A 132 -1.77 3.31 -13.56
CA ALA A 132 -2.52 3.25 -14.83
C ALA A 132 -2.18 4.33 -15.85
N LYS A 133 -1.34 5.31 -15.54
CA LYS A 133 -0.99 6.39 -16.50
C LYS A 133 0.48 6.61 -16.82
N ASP A 134 1.40 5.75 -16.41
CA ASP A 134 2.77 5.89 -16.89
C ASP A 134 3.23 4.68 -17.70
N GLY A 135 3.13 4.84 -19.00
CA GLY A 135 4.02 4.28 -20.01
C GLY A 135 3.64 2.94 -20.61
N ALA A 136 3.32 1.91 -19.84
CA ALA A 136 3.26 0.56 -20.40
C ALA A 136 1.95 0.25 -21.15
N VAL A 137 0.81 0.73 -20.67
CA VAL A 137 -0.50 0.47 -21.34
C VAL A 137 -0.71 1.39 -22.54
N ASN A 138 -0.19 2.62 -22.48
CA ASN A 138 -0.27 3.55 -23.61
C ASN A 138 0.72 3.23 -24.74
N GLU A 139 1.84 2.58 -24.46
CA GLU A 139 2.73 2.11 -25.53
C GLU A 139 2.17 0.90 -26.26
N LEU A 140 1.54 -0.05 -25.58
CA LEU A 140 0.85 -1.16 -26.23
C LEU A 140 -0.34 -0.71 -27.07
N SER A 141 -1.14 0.24 -26.61
CA SER A 141 -2.25 0.79 -27.38
C SER A 141 -1.81 1.73 -28.52
N ARG A 142 -0.66 2.38 -28.41
CA ARG A 142 -0.03 3.16 -29.48
C ARG A 142 0.69 2.28 -30.50
N ALA A 143 1.26 1.16 -30.10
CA ALA A 143 1.83 0.18 -31.02
C ALA A 143 0.74 -0.47 -31.89
N ASP A 144 -0.41 -0.79 -31.34
CA ASP A 144 -1.54 -1.37 -32.07
C ASP A 144 -2.17 -0.39 -33.07
N LYS A 145 -2.21 0.92 -32.74
CA LYS A 145 -2.65 1.99 -33.66
C LYS A 145 -1.64 2.32 -34.75
N ARG A 146 -0.35 2.05 -34.57
CA ARG A 146 0.66 2.23 -35.60
C ARG A 146 0.67 1.10 -36.64
N PHE A 147 0.14 -0.05 -36.33
CA PHE A 147 0.08 -1.18 -37.27
C PHE A 147 -1.19 -1.18 -38.14
N SER A 148 -2.20 -0.37 -37.79
CA SER A 148 -3.47 -0.28 -38.54
C SER A 148 -3.57 0.95 -39.47
N GLY A 149 -2.52 1.75 -39.64
CA GLY A 149 -2.55 3.03 -40.35
C GLY A 149 -1.61 3.13 -41.54
N THR A 150 -1.66 2.18 -42.47
CA THR A 150 -1.06 2.44 -43.80
C THR A 150 -2.21 2.43 -44.81
N VAL A 151 -2.46 3.56 -45.36
CA VAL A 151 -3.04 4.02 -46.64
C VAL A 151 -4.03 5.16 -46.39
N ASN A 152 -3.58 6.42 -46.52
CA ASN A 152 -4.02 7.35 -47.56
C ASN A 152 -3.26 8.71 -47.45
N ARG A 153 -2.70 9.07 -48.58
CA ARG A 153 -1.90 10.24 -48.89
C ARG A 153 -2.79 11.26 -49.58
N SER A 154 -2.72 12.52 -49.12
CA SER A 154 -2.75 13.73 -49.97
C SER A 154 -2.86 14.99 -49.10
N SER A 155 -1.82 15.79 -49.11
CA SER A 155 -1.70 17.16 -49.73
C SER A 155 -2.65 18.19 -49.13
N ASP A 156 -2.17 19.21 -48.43
CA ASP A 156 -1.78 20.53 -48.91
C ASP A 156 -1.57 21.54 -47.76
N ALA A 157 -0.43 22.19 -47.82
CA ALA A 157 -0.14 23.61 -47.76
C ALA A 157 -0.46 24.49 -46.56
N GLU A 158 0.64 24.94 -45.93
CA GLU A 158 1.03 26.33 -45.58
C GLU A 158 0.06 27.34 -44.97
N LYS A 159 0.52 27.87 -43.86
CA LYS A 159 0.76 29.26 -43.41
C LYS A 159 0.52 29.32 -41.90
N GLY A 160 1.39 29.77 -41.08
CA GLY A 160 2.23 30.94 -41.04
C GLY A 160 1.92 31.74 -39.80
N SER A 161 2.97 32.01 -39.00
CA SER A 161 3.14 33.20 -38.15
C SER A 161 2.49 33.29 -36.78
N SER A 162 3.35 33.19 -35.80
CA SER A 162 3.73 34.19 -34.79
C SER A 162 2.97 34.30 -33.48
N ALA A 163 3.79 34.36 -32.47
CA ALA A 163 3.74 35.11 -31.23
C ALA A 163 3.05 34.43 -30.02
N SER A 164 3.91 33.97 -29.13
CA SER A 164 3.97 34.26 -27.69
C SER A 164 2.66 34.62 -27.02
N GLU A 165 2.29 33.74 -26.10
CA GLU A 165 1.90 34.19 -24.76
C GLU A 165 2.07 32.94 -23.86
N ASP A 166 2.98 33.07 -22.89
CA ASP A 166 3.14 32.15 -21.77
C ASP A 166 1.89 32.26 -20.90
N ASP A 167 0.89 31.44 -21.16
CA ASP A 167 -0.15 31.15 -20.19
C ASP A 167 0.31 29.92 -19.42
N ASP A 168 0.97 30.17 -18.29
CA ASP A 168 1.09 29.23 -17.20
C ASP A 168 -0.34 28.86 -16.75
N GLU A 169 -0.97 27.90 -17.41
CA GLU A 169 -2.12 27.19 -16.86
C GLU A 169 -1.61 26.41 -15.64
N GLU A 170 -1.67 27.07 -14.50
CA GLU A 170 -1.67 26.48 -13.18
C GLU A 170 -2.75 25.40 -13.19
N VAL A 171 -2.37 24.15 -13.43
CA VAL A 171 -3.24 22.98 -13.24
C VAL A 171 -3.57 22.92 -11.75
N VAL A 172 -4.57 23.69 -11.38
CA VAL A 172 -5.20 23.64 -10.07
C VAL A 172 -5.88 22.28 -9.97
N SER A 173 -5.15 21.28 -9.50
CA SER A 173 -5.76 20.06 -9.01
C SER A 173 -6.60 20.48 -7.81
N THR A 174 -7.89 20.61 -7.99
CA THR A 174 -8.87 20.85 -6.94
C THR A 174 -9.01 19.60 -6.08
N ASP A 175 -7.99 19.30 -5.30
CA ASP A 175 -8.08 18.36 -4.18
C ASP A 175 -9.10 18.96 -3.19
N LYS A 176 -10.35 18.50 -3.26
CA LYS A 176 -11.38 18.91 -2.32
C LYS A 176 -11.08 18.28 -0.95
N THR A 177 -10.26 18.97 -0.16
CA THR A 177 -10.09 18.63 1.24
C THR A 177 -11.20 19.24 2.06
N THR A 178 -11.76 18.47 2.98
CA THR A 178 -12.71 18.96 3.98
C THR A 178 -12.06 18.93 5.35
N ASP A 179 -12.38 19.89 6.22
CA ASP A 179 -11.88 19.96 7.60
C ASP A 179 -12.49 18.89 8.52
N LYS A 180 -12.83 17.73 7.97
CA LYS A 180 -13.44 16.65 8.72
C LYS A 180 -12.37 15.65 9.16
N THR A 181 -12.27 15.43 10.46
CA THR A 181 -11.45 14.35 11.04
C THR A 181 -12.05 12.99 10.72
N THR A 182 -11.23 12.07 10.26
CA THR A 182 -11.60 10.69 9.95
C THR A 182 -10.73 9.70 10.69
N PHE A 183 -11.27 8.50 10.91
CA PHE A 183 -10.64 7.43 11.67
C PHE A 183 -10.67 6.14 10.87
N ALA A 184 -9.62 5.34 11.00
CA ALA A 184 -9.63 3.96 10.59
C ALA A 184 -9.00 3.10 11.68
N TRP A 185 -9.46 1.86 11.82
CA TRP A 185 -8.95 0.93 12.79
C TRP A 185 -8.76 -0.45 12.16
N TRP A 186 -7.91 -1.26 12.78
CA TRP A 186 -7.62 -2.61 12.30
C TRP A 186 -7.31 -3.57 13.44
N LEU A 187 -7.52 -4.83 13.13
CA LEU A 187 -7.13 -5.98 13.92
C LEU A 187 -6.35 -6.93 13.04
N TYR A 188 -5.35 -7.55 13.60
CA TYR A 188 -4.54 -8.58 12.98
C TYR A 188 -4.23 -9.68 14.00
N GLY A 189 -4.18 -10.91 13.53
CA GLY A 189 -3.71 -12.05 14.31
C GLY A 189 -3.06 -13.09 13.42
N GLU A 190 -1.93 -13.64 13.88
CA GLU A 190 -1.27 -14.81 13.30
C GLU A 190 -0.98 -15.83 14.39
N GLN A 191 -1.27 -17.09 14.10
CA GLN A 191 -1.15 -18.19 15.04
C GLN A 191 -0.55 -19.41 14.38
N PRO A 192 0.56 -19.99 14.90
CA PRO A 192 0.98 -21.33 14.55
C PRO A 192 -0.09 -22.33 14.93
N VAL A 193 -0.63 -23.05 13.95
CA VAL A 193 -1.66 -24.08 14.18
C VAL A 193 -1.06 -25.49 14.19
N TRP A 194 0.14 -25.63 13.62
CA TRP A 194 0.88 -26.88 13.61
C TRP A 194 2.38 -26.61 13.47
N THR A 195 3.19 -27.40 14.21
CA THR A 195 4.66 -27.33 14.14
C THR A 195 5.22 -28.72 14.36
N ALA A 196 6.15 -29.16 13.51
CA ALA A 196 6.83 -30.44 13.61
C ALA A 196 8.24 -30.32 13.01
N GLY A 197 9.26 -30.29 13.89
CA GLY A 197 10.64 -30.05 13.48
C GLY A 197 10.83 -28.68 12.85
N ASP A 198 11.32 -28.65 11.60
CA ASP A 198 11.51 -27.43 10.78
C ASP A 198 10.25 -27.00 10.01
N ARG A 199 9.15 -27.76 10.15
CA ARG A 199 7.91 -27.51 9.42
C ARG A 199 6.89 -26.82 10.32
N SER A 200 6.18 -25.87 9.73
CA SER A 200 5.11 -25.17 10.44
C SER A 200 3.98 -24.78 9.50
N VAL A 201 2.78 -24.67 10.06
CA VAL A 201 1.63 -24.04 9.44
C VAL A 201 1.20 -22.89 10.35
N VAL A 202 1.17 -21.68 9.81
CA VAL A 202 0.69 -20.49 10.49
C VAL A 202 -0.53 -19.98 9.76
N CYS A 203 -1.63 -19.76 10.48
CA CYS A 203 -2.80 -19.10 9.93
C CYS A 203 -2.87 -17.65 10.40
N MET A 204 -3.32 -16.77 9.54
CA MET A 204 -3.53 -15.37 9.84
C MET A 204 -4.93 -14.91 9.48
N ALA A 205 -5.38 -13.87 10.17
CA ALA A 205 -6.58 -13.14 9.82
C ALA A 205 -6.40 -11.66 10.12
N GLN A 206 -6.96 -10.82 9.25
CA GLN A 206 -6.96 -9.38 9.46
C GLN A 206 -8.29 -8.75 9.03
N TYR A 207 -8.61 -7.66 9.72
CA TYR A 207 -9.81 -6.88 9.45
C TYR A 207 -9.53 -5.41 9.68
N SER A 208 -10.05 -4.56 8.81
CA SER A 208 -9.97 -3.10 9.00
C SER A 208 -11.21 -2.38 8.50
N GLU A 209 -11.49 -1.24 9.10
CA GLU A 209 -12.62 -0.40 8.76
C GLU A 209 -12.24 1.09 8.83
N ASN A 210 -12.64 1.84 7.82
CA ASN A 210 -12.59 3.29 7.82
C ASN A 210 -13.98 3.83 8.17
N THR A 211 -14.06 4.73 9.13
CA THR A 211 -15.35 5.27 9.62
C THR A 211 -16.03 6.19 8.61
N SER A 212 -15.29 6.72 7.64
CA SER A 212 -15.84 7.54 6.58
C SER A 212 -16.16 6.69 5.36
N ARG A 213 -17.45 6.55 5.06
CA ARG A 213 -17.93 5.90 3.83
C ARG A 213 -17.71 6.74 2.56
N LYS A 214 -17.19 7.97 2.70
CA LYS A 214 -16.78 8.81 1.57
C LYS A 214 -15.34 8.56 1.16
N ASN A 215 -14.59 7.78 1.95
CA ASN A 215 -13.24 7.33 1.59
C ASN A 215 -13.32 6.16 0.62
N GLU A 216 -12.30 6.02 -0.21
CA GLU A 216 -12.26 5.07 -1.32
C GLU A 216 -12.56 3.63 -0.88
N CYS A 217 -11.84 3.13 0.12
CA CYS A 217 -12.07 1.83 0.73
C CYS A 217 -12.48 2.00 2.19
N TYR A 218 -13.62 1.44 2.58
CA TYR A 218 -14.11 1.58 3.95
C TYR A 218 -14.20 0.28 4.74
N ARG A 219 -13.98 -0.88 4.12
CA ARG A 219 -13.90 -2.18 4.82
C ARG A 219 -12.97 -3.12 4.10
N TYR A 220 -12.18 -3.87 4.87
CA TYR A 220 -11.30 -4.90 4.37
C TYR A 220 -11.23 -6.07 5.34
N ALA A 221 -11.19 -7.29 4.81
CA ALA A 221 -10.99 -8.52 5.55
C ALA A 221 -10.10 -9.46 4.76
N GLU A 222 -9.23 -10.19 5.44
CA GLU A 222 -8.38 -11.21 4.85
C GLU A 222 -8.21 -12.38 5.82
N MET A 223 -8.09 -13.57 5.26
CA MET A 223 -7.68 -14.79 5.95
C MET A 223 -6.67 -15.53 5.08
N GLY A 224 -5.64 -16.08 5.71
CA GLY A 224 -4.64 -16.85 4.99
C GLY A 224 -3.95 -17.87 5.89
N CYS A 225 -3.28 -18.82 5.24
CA CYS A 225 -2.41 -19.78 5.89
C CYS A 225 -1.11 -19.91 5.10
N ALA A 226 -0.01 -20.03 5.81
CA ALA A 226 1.32 -20.28 5.25
C ALA A 226 1.91 -21.57 5.81
N TYR A 227 2.38 -22.43 4.94
CA TYR A 227 3.24 -23.56 5.27
C TYR A 227 4.68 -23.18 5.04
N ARG A 228 5.55 -23.55 5.96
CA ARG A 228 7.01 -23.35 5.84
C ARG A 228 7.77 -24.60 6.20
N ASP A 229 8.85 -24.85 5.46
CA ASP A 229 9.94 -25.76 5.81
C ASP A 229 11.30 -25.09 5.52
N SER A 230 12.40 -25.81 5.66
CA SER A 230 13.76 -25.28 5.46
C SER A 230 14.02 -24.64 4.09
N LEU A 231 13.24 -25.01 3.04
CA LEU A 231 13.47 -24.59 1.66
C LEU A 231 12.24 -23.97 1.01
N ASN A 232 11.05 -24.20 1.55
CA ASN A 232 9.80 -23.83 0.91
C ASN A 232 8.92 -23.00 1.85
N GLU A 233 8.25 -22.00 1.27
CA GLU A 233 7.16 -21.26 1.89
C GLU A 233 5.98 -21.26 0.91
N CYS A 234 4.84 -21.81 1.32
CA CYS A 234 3.63 -21.85 0.50
C CYS A 234 2.53 -21.09 1.22
N GLY A 235 1.83 -20.20 0.54
CA GLY A 235 0.76 -19.41 1.12
C GLY A 235 -0.52 -19.46 0.27
N LEU A 236 -1.65 -19.53 0.97
CA LEU A 236 -2.99 -19.34 0.39
C LEU A 236 -3.69 -18.25 1.19
N SER A 237 -4.21 -17.21 0.52
CA SER A 237 -5.03 -16.18 1.15
C SER A 237 -6.29 -15.90 0.36
N GLY A 238 -7.33 -15.46 1.08
CA GLY A 238 -8.57 -14.92 0.52
C GLY A 238 -8.84 -13.55 1.11
N GLN A 239 -9.18 -12.58 0.27
CA GLN A 239 -9.34 -11.18 0.62
C GLN A 239 -10.69 -10.66 0.15
N TYR A 240 -11.23 -9.72 0.91
CA TYR A 240 -12.43 -8.98 0.57
C TYR A 240 -12.24 -7.50 0.92
N ALA A 241 -12.48 -6.63 -0.04
CA ALA A 241 -12.47 -5.19 0.14
C ALA A 241 -13.78 -4.56 -0.34
N ARG A 242 -14.24 -3.52 0.37
CA ARG A 242 -15.42 -2.76 -0.01
C ARG A 242 -15.04 -1.32 -0.30
N PHE A 243 -15.11 -0.98 -1.59
CA PHE A 243 -14.86 0.34 -2.14
C PHE A 243 -16.17 1.09 -2.36
N GLN A 244 -16.08 2.38 -2.68
CA GLN A 244 -17.25 3.18 -3.06
C GLN A 244 -17.93 2.65 -4.32
N GLU A 245 -17.14 2.23 -5.30
CA GLU A 245 -17.61 1.77 -6.59
C GLU A 245 -18.08 0.31 -6.61
N GLY A 246 -17.81 -0.45 -5.54
CA GLY A 246 -18.21 -1.85 -5.47
C GLY A 246 -17.37 -2.69 -4.53
N ASN A 247 -17.58 -3.98 -4.59
CA ASN A 247 -16.83 -4.94 -3.80
C ASN A 247 -15.73 -5.57 -4.66
N GLU A 248 -14.61 -5.87 -4.03
CA GLU A 248 -13.55 -6.67 -4.59
C GLU A 248 -13.29 -7.87 -3.69
N TRP A 249 -13.10 -9.04 -4.27
CA TRP A 249 -12.57 -10.19 -3.60
C TRP A 249 -11.47 -10.84 -4.44
N SER A 250 -10.48 -11.37 -3.77
CA SER A 250 -9.38 -12.05 -4.43
C SER A 250 -8.93 -13.27 -3.65
N VAL A 251 -8.31 -14.19 -4.37
CA VAL A 251 -7.64 -15.37 -3.81
C VAL A 251 -6.23 -15.39 -4.37
N GLU A 252 -5.26 -15.60 -3.51
CA GLU A 252 -3.85 -15.74 -3.91
C GLU A 252 -3.28 -17.07 -3.43
N LEU A 253 -2.58 -17.76 -4.34
CA LEU A 253 -1.72 -18.90 -4.05
C LEU A 253 -0.30 -18.51 -4.43
N THR A 254 0.64 -18.61 -3.50
CA THR A 254 2.05 -18.30 -3.71
C THR A 254 2.94 -19.42 -3.18
N TRP A 255 4.09 -19.61 -3.84
CA TRP A 255 5.09 -20.58 -3.42
C TRP A 255 6.49 -19.98 -3.58
N ARG A 256 7.19 -19.78 -2.48
CA ARG A 256 8.57 -19.32 -2.46
C ARG A 256 9.48 -20.51 -2.21
N ARG A 257 10.49 -20.71 -3.08
CA ARG A 257 11.49 -21.74 -2.94
C ARG A 257 12.89 -21.13 -2.88
N GLN A 258 13.63 -21.47 -1.83
CA GLN A 258 15.04 -21.14 -1.70
C GLN A 258 15.85 -22.06 -2.62
N LEU A 259 16.62 -21.49 -3.55
CA LEU A 259 17.48 -22.21 -4.48
C LEU A 259 18.94 -22.26 -3.99
N SER A 260 19.39 -21.20 -3.31
CA SER A 260 20.69 -21.09 -2.65
C SER A 260 20.59 -20.17 -1.46
N GLU A 261 21.66 -19.96 -0.71
CA GLU A 261 21.67 -19.03 0.43
C GLU A 261 21.27 -17.59 0.04
N THR A 262 21.53 -17.21 -1.20
CA THR A 262 21.30 -15.84 -1.70
C THR A 262 20.17 -15.72 -2.71
N VAL A 263 19.58 -16.81 -3.21
CA VAL A 263 18.61 -16.79 -4.31
C VAL A 263 17.37 -17.57 -3.95
N ALA A 264 16.21 -16.94 -4.09
CA ALA A 264 14.92 -17.60 -4.04
C ALA A 264 14.05 -17.19 -5.22
N VAL A 265 13.14 -18.08 -5.64
CA VAL A 265 12.12 -17.82 -6.66
C VAL A 265 10.74 -17.95 -6.02
N GLN A 266 9.81 -17.13 -6.48
CA GLN A 266 8.46 -17.10 -5.93
C GLN A 266 7.43 -16.88 -7.05
N PRO A 267 6.90 -17.94 -7.68
CA PRO A 267 5.70 -17.86 -8.49
C PRO A 267 4.47 -17.58 -7.62
N SER A 268 3.53 -16.83 -8.16
CA SER A 268 2.21 -16.64 -7.55
C SER A 268 1.11 -16.61 -8.60
N PHE A 269 -0.07 -17.04 -8.18
CA PHE A 269 -1.31 -17.01 -8.91
C PHE A 269 -2.33 -16.20 -8.10
N GLN A 270 -2.98 -15.24 -8.75
CA GLN A 270 -4.08 -14.49 -8.12
C GLN A 270 -5.30 -14.53 -9.04
N TYR A 271 -6.47 -14.68 -8.44
CA TYR A 271 -7.75 -14.44 -9.06
C TYR A 271 -8.45 -13.30 -8.36
N VAL A 272 -8.85 -12.27 -9.11
CA VAL A 272 -9.47 -11.06 -8.61
C VAL A 272 -10.80 -10.85 -9.30
N ASN A 273 -11.83 -10.52 -8.54
CA ASN A 273 -13.15 -10.15 -9.04
C ASN A 273 -13.57 -8.83 -8.40
N ASN A 274 -13.82 -7.83 -9.23
CA ASN A 274 -14.24 -6.49 -8.80
C ASN A 274 -15.27 -5.88 -9.78
N ALA A 275 -15.60 -4.61 -9.59
CA ALA A 275 -16.57 -3.90 -10.43
C ALA A 275 -16.18 -3.85 -11.92
N ASN A 276 -14.87 -3.94 -12.23
CA ASN A 276 -14.35 -3.89 -13.60
C ASN A 276 -14.29 -5.27 -14.28
N GLY A 277 -14.58 -6.35 -13.55
CA GLY A 277 -14.61 -7.71 -14.08
C GLY A 277 -13.81 -8.73 -13.29
N GLN A 278 -13.42 -9.80 -13.96
CA GLN A 278 -12.66 -10.91 -13.40
C GLN A 278 -11.29 -10.98 -14.05
N PHE A 279 -10.26 -11.08 -13.21
CA PHE A 279 -8.87 -11.05 -13.67
C PHE A 279 -8.10 -12.22 -13.06
N THR A 280 -7.22 -12.79 -13.88
CA THR A 280 -6.24 -13.77 -13.44
C THR A 280 -4.85 -13.17 -13.61
N VAL A 281 -4.06 -13.18 -12.55
CA VAL A 281 -2.69 -12.65 -12.54
C VAL A 281 -1.74 -13.80 -12.23
N LEU A 282 -0.76 -13.99 -13.11
CA LEU A 282 0.38 -14.87 -12.89
C LEU A 282 1.60 -14.00 -12.73
N SER A 283 2.34 -14.18 -11.65
CA SER A 283 3.57 -13.43 -11.41
C SER A 283 4.70 -14.34 -10.89
N ALA A 284 5.92 -13.86 -11.02
CA ALA A 284 7.09 -14.50 -10.44
C ALA A 284 8.04 -13.43 -9.90
N ARG A 285 8.54 -13.64 -8.67
CA ARG A 285 9.58 -12.81 -8.06
C ARG A 285 10.89 -13.59 -8.04
N LEU A 286 11.98 -12.91 -8.35
CA LEU A 286 13.33 -13.35 -8.05
C LEU A 286 13.83 -12.56 -6.85
N CYS A 287 14.10 -13.24 -5.75
CA CYS A 287 14.57 -12.63 -4.52
C CYS A 287 16.08 -12.85 -4.41
N LEU A 288 16.84 -11.76 -4.29
CA LEU A 288 18.29 -11.78 -4.10
C LEU A 288 18.62 -11.20 -2.72
N SER A 289 19.35 -11.95 -1.90
CA SER A 289 19.83 -11.53 -0.57
C SER A 289 21.35 -11.39 -0.62
N PHE A 290 21.88 -10.22 -0.19
CA PHE A 290 23.30 -9.90 -0.22
C PHE A 290 23.84 -9.74 1.20
#